data_03b98e5de73700225bcfa3583f12d632
#
_entry.id   03b98e5de73700225bcfa3583f12d632
#
_cell.length_a   1.000
_cell.length_b   1.000
_cell.length_c   1.000
_cell.angle_alpha   90.00
_cell.angle_beta   90.00
_cell.angle_gamma   90.00
#
_symmetry.space_group_name_H-M   'P 1'
#
loop_
_entity.id
_entity.type
_entity.pdbx_description
1 polymer ?
#
loop_
_entity_poly.entity_id
_entity_poly.type
_entity_poly.pdbx_seq_one_letter_code
_entity_poly.pdbx_strand_id
1 'polypeptide(L)'
;MALCPDLSADCQEQSAALLSETVVEALASLPSCCSRLWIALSGGCDSVTLLHSVVHAYHELQQRFPQRSLPSLQALHVNHQLQAAAQQFEHLCRTSCEALKVKLHVAYVDIDGQAKGGLEALARDARYAVFEQQLQKHDVLWMAHHADDQAETVLQRAM
;
A
#
# COMPACT_ATOMS: atom_id res chain seq x y z
N MET A 1 24.93 6.88 -20.50
CA MET A 1 24.84 5.69 -19.63
C MET A 1 25.64 6.05 -18.39
N ALA A 2 24.99 6.68 -17.40
CA ALA A 2 25.62 7.11 -16.17
C ALA A 2 25.31 6.06 -15.11
N LEU A 3 26.35 5.40 -14.63
CA LEU A 3 26.28 4.48 -13.49
C LEU A 3 25.92 5.28 -12.24
N CYS A 4 24.86 4.87 -11.55
CA CYS A 4 24.58 5.35 -10.21
C CYS A 4 25.78 5.11 -9.31
N PRO A 5 26.18 6.06 -8.46
CA PRO A 5 27.24 5.83 -7.49
C PRO A 5 26.81 4.72 -6.52
N ASP A 6 27.76 3.83 -6.29
CA ASP A 6 27.69 2.72 -5.33
C ASP A 6 27.33 3.25 -3.94
N LEU A 7 26.05 3.13 -3.57
CA LEU A 7 25.63 3.41 -2.20
C LEU A 7 26.22 2.29 -1.35
N SER A 8 27.14 2.64 -0.45
CA SER A 8 27.75 1.67 0.45
C SER A 8 26.68 0.86 1.19
N ALA A 9 26.95 -0.41 1.45
CA ALA A 9 26.02 -1.30 2.16
C ALA A 9 25.51 -0.66 3.48
N ASP A 10 26.35 0.07 4.17
CA ASP A 10 26.01 0.80 5.40
C ASP A 10 24.91 1.87 5.18
N CYS A 11 24.91 2.56 4.04
CA CYS A 11 23.89 3.56 3.73
C CYS A 11 22.54 2.92 3.40
N GLN A 12 22.57 1.75 2.77
CA GLN A 12 21.35 0.98 2.48
C GLN A 12 20.74 0.38 3.75
N GLU A 13 21.56 -0.15 4.65
CA GLU A 13 21.11 -0.68 5.95
C GLU A 13 20.54 0.44 6.83
N GLN A 14 21.19 1.59 6.89
CA GLN A 14 20.67 2.75 7.64
C GLN A 14 19.35 3.26 7.08
N SER A 15 19.20 3.33 5.76
CA SER A 15 17.94 3.74 5.11
C SER A 15 16.82 2.73 5.36
N ALA A 16 17.11 1.43 5.30
CA ALA A 16 16.14 0.38 5.59
C ALA A 16 15.70 0.39 7.06
N ALA A 17 16.65 0.60 8.00
CA ALA A 17 16.35 0.72 9.41
C ALA A 17 15.49 1.94 9.72
N LEU A 18 15.78 3.09 9.11
CA LEU A 18 15.00 4.32 9.28
C LEU A 18 13.58 4.18 8.75
N LEU A 19 13.40 3.54 7.58
CA LEU A 19 12.08 3.24 7.03
C LEU A 19 11.30 2.30 7.94
N SER A 20 11.95 1.28 8.50
CA SER A 20 11.33 0.34 9.43
C SER A 20 10.83 1.06 10.68
N GLU A 21 11.65 1.90 11.31
CA GLU A 21 11.28 2.66 12.51
C GLU A 21 10.12 3.62 12.26
N THR A 22 10.14 4.36 11.14
CA THR A 22 9.05 5.26 10.75
C THR A 22 7.73 4.51 10.57
N VAL A 23 7.75 3.33 9.94
CA VAL A 23 6.54 2.51 9.75
C VAL A 23 6.03 1.95 11.08
N VAL A 24 6.94 1.53 11.98
CA VAL A 24 6.60 1.07 13.33
C VAL A 24 5.92 2.19 14.13
N GLU A 25 6.47 3.41 14.12
CA GLU A 25 5.89 4.58 14.78
C GLU A 25 4.52 4.95 14.19
N ALA A 26 4.40 4.98 12.86
CA ALA A 26 3.14 5.25 12.19
C ALA A 26 2.07 4.21 12.54
N LEU A 27 2.44 2.92 12.57
CA LEU A 27 1.54 1.84 12.97
C LEU A 27 1.16 1.94 14.46
N ALA A 28 2.10 2.32 15.30
CA ALA A 28 1.88 2.53 16.73
C ALA A 28 0.95 3.73 17.01
N SER A 29 0.93 4.73 16.13
CA SER A 29 0.10 5.94 16.25
C SER A 29 -1.31 5.79 15.67
N LEU A 30 -1.63 4.65 15.08
CA LEU A 30 -2.99 4.41 14.58
C LEU A 30 -4.03 4.58 15.71
N PRO A 31 -5.20 5.18 15.41
CA PRO A 31 -6.27 5.32 16.38
C PRO A 31 -6.67 3.98 17.00
N SER A 32 -6.94 3.94 18.29
CA SER A 32 -7.35 2.71 18.98
C SER A 32 -8.65 2.11 18.45
N CYS A 33 -9.48 2.91 17.77
CA CYS A 33 -10.69 2.45 17.09
C CYS A 33 -10.42 1.89 15.69
N CYS A 34 -9.17 1.93 15.19
CA CYS A 34 -8.84 1.37 13.88
C CYS A 34 -9.09 -0.14 13.86
N SER A 35 -10.02 -0.58 13.02
CA SER A 35 -10.42 -1.98 12.92
C SER A 35 -9.57 -2.74 11.91
N ARG A 36 -9.29 -2.11 10.78
CA ARG A 36 -8.51 -2.69 9.69
C ARG A 36 -7.55 -1.66 9.13
N LEU A 37 -6.33 -2.12 8.86
CA LEU A 37 -5.37 -1.38 8.05
C LEU A 37 -5.32 -2.01 6.67
N TRP A 38 -5.60 -1.21 5.65
CA TRP A 38 -5.54 -1.60 4.26
C TRP A 38 -4.27 -1.06 3.61
N ILE A 39 -3.61 -1.87 2.80
CA ILE A 39 -2.51 -1.44 1.93
C ILE A 39 -2.99 -1.47 0.49
N ALA A 40 -3.01 -0.31 -0.17
CA ALA A 40 -3.28 -0.24 -1.59
C ALA A 40 -2.06 -0.73 -2.38
N LEU A 41 -2.23 -1.81 -3.15
CA LEU A 41 -1.18 -2.40 -3.96
C LEU A 41 -1.41 -2.08 -5.43
N SER A 42 -0.48 -1.35 -6.04
CA SER A 42 -0.47 -1.14 -7.50
C SER A 42 0.23 -2.27 -8.26
N GLY A 43 1.05 -3.05 -7.56
CA GLY A 43 1.98 -4.01 -8.16
C GLY A 43 3.34 -3.38 -8.52
N GLY A 44 3.50 -2.06 -8.33
CA GLY A 44 4.79 -1.39 -8.43
C GLY A 44 5.67 -1.62 -7.20
N CYS A 45 6.97 -1.36 -7.36
CA CYS A 45 8.00 -1.60 -6.35
C CYS A 45 7.66 -0.95 -4.99
N ASP A 46 7.23 0.32 -5.01
CA ASP A 46 6.97 1.07 -3.78
C ASP A 46 5.82 0.50 -2.96
N SER A 47 4.73 0.12 -3.63
CA SER A 47 3.57 -0.46 -2.96
C SER A 47 3.87 -1.84 -2.36
N VAL A 48 4.69 -2.63 -3.05
CA VAL A 48 5.16 -3.93 -2.53
C VAL A 48 6.13 -3.72 -1.37
N THR A 49 7.05 -2.76 -1.47
CA THR A 49 7.96 -2.39 -0.37
C THR A 49 7.18 -1.93 0.86
N LEU A 50 6.16 -1.08 0.69
CA LEU A 50 5.29 -0.66 1.79
C LEU A 50 4.63 -1.88 2.46
N LEU A 51 4.08 -2.82 1.70
CA LEU A 51 3.49 -4.03 2.25
C LEU A 51 4.48 -4.83 3.11
N HIS A 52 5.69 -5.06 2.61
CA HIS A 52 6.74 -5.77 3.36
C HIS A 52 7.13 -5.03 4.64
N SER A 53 7.32 -3.70 4.57
CA SER A 53 7.66 -2.87 5.72
C SER A 53 6.57 -2.89 6.79
N VAL A 54 5.31 -2.85 6.39
CA VAL A 54 4.17 -2.91 7.31
C VAL A 54 4.10 -4.28 7.99
N VAL A 55 4.24 -5.38 7.24
CA VAL A 55 4.24 -6.73 7.83
C VAL A 55 5.38 -6.90 8.83
N HIS A 56 6.58 -6.41 8.50
CA HIS A 56 7.71 -6.40 9.43
C HIS A 56 7.40 -5.62 10.71
N ALA A 57 6.85 -4.41 10.57
CA ALA A 57 6.45 -3.58 11.71
C ALA A 57 5.37 -4.24 12.60
N TYR A 58 4.43 -4.99 11.99
CA TYR A 58 3.45 -5.79 12.75
C TYR A 58 4.13 -6.82 13.62
N HIS A 59 5.06 -7.59 13.07
CA HIS A 59 5.81 -8.60 13.83
C HIS A 59 6.62 -7.97 14.96
N GLU A 60 7.29 -6.87 14.69
CA GLU A 60 8.08 -6.15 15.67
C GLU A 60 7.22 -5.61 16.82
N LEU A 61 6.09 -4.98 16.52
CA LEU A 61 5.18 -4.49 17.54
C LEU A 61 4.55 -5.62 18.37
N GLN A 62 4.20 -6.73 17.75
CA GLN A 62 3.69 -7.91 18.48
C GLN A 62 4.74 -8.51 19.41
N GLN A 63 6.01 -8.53 19.01
CA GLN A 63 7.10 -8.99 19.88
C GLN A 63 7.37 -8.03 21.05
N ARG A 64 7.38 -6.73 20.79
CA ARG A 64 7.61 -5.70 21.83
C ARG A 64 6.42 -5.56 22.78
N PHE A 65 5.20 -5.69 22.27
CA PHE A 65 3.97 -5.45 23.01
C PHE A 65 2.93 -6.56 22.74
N PRO A 66 3.12 -7.78 23.30
CA PRO A 66 2.27 -8.95 23.01
C PRO A 66 0.80 -8.76 23.37
N GLN A 67 0.50 -7.87 24.32
CA GLN A 67 -0.87 -7.57 24.75
C GLN A 67 -1.57 -6.49 23.92
N ARG A 68 -0.84 -5.86 22.99
CA ARG A 68 -1.41 -4.82 22.14
C ARG A 68 -2.24 -5.44 21.02
N SER A 69 -3.49 -5.05 20.93
CA SER A 69 -4.32 -5.39 19.77
C SER A 69 -3.92 -4.49 18.60
N LEU A 70 -3.50 -5.10 17.49
CA LEU A 70 -3.25 -4.41 16.24
C LEU A 70 -4.47 -4.57 15.32
N PRO A 71 -4.77 -3.59 14.44
CA PRO A 71 -5.84 -3.73 13.45
C PRO A 71 -5.56 -4.89 12.50
N SER A 72 -6.58 -5.48 11.93
CA SER A 72 -6.43 -6.54 10.94
C SER A 72 -5.79 -5.99 9.66
N LEU A 73 -4.65 -6.56 9.23
CA LEU A 73 -3.95 -6.14 8.01
C LEU A 73 -4.56 -6.80 6.79
N GLN A 74 -4.89 -5.99 5.78
CA GLN A 74 -5.44 -6.44 4.50
C GLN A 74 -4.82 -5.64 3.36
N ALA A 75 -4.84 -6.20 2.15
CA ALA A 75 -4.36 -5.55 0.95
C ALA A 75 -5.48 -5.42 -0.08
N LEU A 76 -5.46 -4.34 -0.85
CA LEU A 76 -6.43 -4.05 -1.91
C LEU A 76 -5.69 -3.72 -3.21
N HIS A 77 -5.94 -4.49 -4.26
CA HIS A 77 -5.46 -4.22 -5.61
C HIS A 77 -6.64 -3.88 -6.51
N VAL A 78 -6.51 -2.77 -7.26
CA VAL A 78 -7.51 -2.38 -8.26
C VAL A 78 -6.94 -2.65 -9.65
N ASN A 79 -7.52 -3.60 -10.36
CA ASN A 79 -7.12 -3.97 -11.72
C ASN A 79 -8.03 -3.26 -12.73
N HIS A 80 -7.45 -2.30 -13.46
CA HIS A 80 -8.16 -1.50 -14.46
C HIS A 80 -8.29 -2.17 -15.83
N GLN A 81 -7.69 -3.34 -16.02
CA GLN A 81 -7.70 -4.13 -17.27
C GLN A 81 -7.20 -3.37 -18.52
N LEU A 82 -6.54 -2.21 -18.34
CA LEU A 82 -6.15 -1.32 -19.44
C LEU A 82 -4.84 -1.69 -20.14
N GLN A 83 -4.00 -2.49 -19.52
CA GLN A 83 -2.66 -2.80 -20.01
C GLN A 83 -2.41 -4.30 -20.04
N ALA A 84 -1.64 -4.76 -21.02
CA ALA A 84 -1.17 -6.15 -21.04
C ALA A 84 -0.39 -6.54 -19.76
N ALA A 85 0.24 -5.56 -19.11
CA ALA A 85 0.95 -5.73 -17.84
C ALA A 85 0.01 -5.87 -16.62
N ALA A 86 -1.28 -5.55 -16.73
CA ALA A 86 -2.22 -5.58 -15.59
C ALA A 86 -2.30 -6.96 -14.93
N GLN A 87 -2.24 -8.02 -15.73
CA GLN A 87 -2.20 -9.39 -15.21
C GLN A 87 -0.90 -9.70 -14.45
N GLN A 88 0.23 -9.15 -14.92
CA GLN A 88 1.53 -9.33 -14.25
C GLN A 88 1.56 -8.60 -12.90
N PHE A 89 1.01 -7.39 -12.83
CA PHE A 89 0.90 -6.64 -11.58
C PHE A 89 -0.02 -7.33 -10.57
N GLU A 90 -1.17 -7.84 -11.03
CA GLU A 90 -2.07 -8.62 -10.18
C GLU A 90 -1.39 -9.89 -9.68
N HIS A 91 -0.69 -10.63 -10.55
CA HIS A 91 0.05 -11.82 -10.15
C HIS A 91 1.11 -11.51 -9.08
N LEU A 92 1.86 -10.42 -9.25
CA LEU A 92 2.85 -9.98 -8.27
C LEU A 92 2.19 -9.65 -6.91
N CYS A 93 1.06 -8.93 -6.93
CA CYS A 93 0.30 -8.62 -5.72
C CYS A 93 -0.16 -9.90 -5.01
N ARG A 94 -0.69 -10.88 -5.75
CA ARG A 94 -1.12 -12.16 -5.19
C ARG A 94 0.04 -12.93 -4.56
N THR A 95 1.13 -13.09 -5.30
CA THR A 95 2.33 -13.80 -4.81
C THR A 95 2.91 -13.14 -3.56
N SER A 96 3.03 -11.81 -3.55
CA SER A 96 3.55 -11.09 -2.39
C SER A 96 2.64 -11.22 -1.16
N CYS A 97 1.34 -11.09 -1.35
CA CYS A 97 0.38 -11.23 -0.25
C CYS A 97 0.33 -12.67 0.29
N GLU A 98 0.41 -13.68 -0.58
CA GLU A 98 0.45 -15.10 -0.19
C GLU A 98 1.70 -15.40 0.64
N ALA A 99 2.88 -14.96 0.18
CA ALA A 99 4.14 -15.15 0.89
C ALA A 99 4.11 -14.49 2.29
N LEU A 100 3.47 -13.34 2.42
CA LEU A 100 3.35 -12.58 3.67
C LEU A 100 2.13 -12.96 4.51
N LYS A 101 1.29 -13.89 4.03
CA LYS A 101 0.02 -14.30 4.68
C LYS A 101 -0.93 -13.14 4.92
N VAL A 102 -0.94 -12.16 4.02
CA VAL A 102 -1.87 -11.03 4.04
C VAL A 102 -3.03 -11.31 3.10
N LYS A 103 -4.26 -11.07 3.57
CA LYS A 103 -5.46 -11.24 2.75
C LYS A 103 -5.49 -10.17 1.66
N LEU A 104 -5.50 -10.58 0.39
CA LEU A 104 -5.63 -9.69 -0.76
C LEU A 104 -7.08 -9.66 -1.26
N HIS A 105 -7.59 -8.47 -1.48
CA HIS A 105 -8.82 -8.20 -2.21
C HIS A 105 -8.47 -7.62 -3.58
N VAL A 106 -9.02 -8.18 -4.64
CA VAL A 106 -8.83 -7.68 -6.01
C VAL A 106 -10.17 -7.16 -6.51
N ALA A 107 -10.19 -5.89 -6.89
CA ALA A 107 -11.33 -5.27 -7.53
C ALA A 107 -11.02 -5.05 -9.02
N TYR A 108 -11.93 -5.45 -9.88
CA TYR A 108 -11.83 -5.25 -11.32
C TYR A 108 -12.69 -4.04 -11.69
N VAL A 109 -12.10 -3.11 -12.44
CA VAL A 109 -12.78 -1.91 -12.90
C VAL A 109 -12.63 -1.84 -14.41
N ASP A 110 -13.76 -1.69 -15.09
CA ASP A 110 -13.80 -1.40 -16.52
C ASP A 110 -13.80 0.11 -16.72
N ILE A 111 -12.83 0.62 -17.48
CA ILE A 111 -12.72 2.04 -17.77
C ILE A 111 -13.08 2.27 -19.22
N ASP A 112 -14.23 2.90 -19.45
CA ASP A 112 -14.63 3.31 -20.79
C ASP A 112 -13.66 4.40 -21.30
N GLY A 113 -12.78 4.01 -22.24
CA GLY A 113 -11.73 4.86 -22.81
C GLY A 113 -12.21 6.06 -23.62
N GLN A 114 -13.53 6.26 -23.76
CA GLN A 114 -14.12 7.37 -24.51
C GLN A 114 -14.49 8.58 -23.65
N ALA A 115 -14.33 8.52 -22.34
CA ALA A 115 -14.68 9.63 -21.45
C ALA A 115 -13.71 10.80 -21.56
N LYS A 116 -14.25 12.02 -21.56
CA LYS A 116 -13.48 13.29 -21.59
C LYS A 116 -12.72 13.45 -20.27
N GLY A 117 -11.40 13.38 -20.30
CA GLY A 117 -10.60 13.66 -19.08
C GLY A 117 -9.24 12.98 -19.02
N GLY A 118 -8.90 12.17 -20.01
CA GLY A 118 -7.67 11.39 -20.00
C GLY A 118 -7.82 10.08 -19.20
N LEU A 119 -7.19 9.02 -19.73
CA LEU A 119 -7.31 7.66 -19.19
C LEU A 119 -6.78 7.55 -17.75
N GLU A 120 -5.77 8.34 -17.42
CA GLU A 120 -5.13 8.34 -16.11
C GLU A 120 -6.05 8.94 -15.02
N ALA A 121 -6.71 10.05 -15.31
CA ALA A 121 -7.67 10.65 -14.38
C ALA A 121 -8.85 9.70 -14.10
N LEU A 122 -9.38 9.05 -15.15
CA LEU A 122 -10.44 8.06 -15.01
C LEU A 122 -10.01 6.85 -14.19
N ALA A 123 -8.79 6.34 -14.42
CA ALA A 123 -8.23 5.25 -13.64
C ALA A 123 -8.07 5.64 -12.16
N ARG A 124 -7.67 6.88 -11.91
CA ARG A 124 -7.58 7.42 -10.55
C ARG A 124 -8.96 7.47 -9.88
N ASP A 125 -9.94 8.10 -10.53
CA ASP A 125 -11.30 8.22 -9.98
C ASP A 125 -11.95 6.85 -9.72
N ALA A 126 -11.79 5.92 -10.65
CA ALA A 126 -12.28 4.57 -10.49
C ALA A 126 -11.61 3.85 -9.30
N ARG A 127 -10.32 4.06 -9.07
CA ARG A 127 -9.60 3.52 -7.92
C ARG A 127 -10.16 4.06 -6.61
N TYR A 128 -10.37 5.38 -6.51
CA TYR A 128 -10.94 5.97 -5.31
C TYR A 128 -12.37 5.51 -5.05
N ALA A 129 -13.19 5.34 -6.08
CA ALA A 129 -14.53 4.79 -5.94
C ALA A 129 -14.50 3.36 -5.35
N VAL A 130 -13.53 2.53 -5.76
CA VAL A 130 -13.33 1.20 -5.18
C VAL A 130 -12.94 1.31 -3.71
N PHE A 131 -12.02 2.22 -3.36
CA PHE A 131 -11.62 2.42 -1.96
C PHE A 131 -12.82 2.81 -1.11
N GLU A 132 -13.64 3.75 -1.56
CA GLU A 132 -14.86 4.19 -0.87
C GLU A 132 -15.86 3.05 -0.64
N GLN A 133 -15.97 2.13 -1.58
CA GLN A 133 -16.87 0.98 -1.45
C GLN A 133 -16.33 -0.11 -0.51
N GLN A 134 -15.01 -0.29 -0.45
CA GLN A 134 -14.37 -1.36 0.33
C GLN A 134 -14.12 -0.97 1.79
N LEU A 135 -13.76 0.30 2.02
CA LEU A 135 -13.44 0.78 3.36
C LEU A 135 -14.72 1.01 4.17
N GLN A 136 -14.66 0.58 5.42
CA GLN A 136 -15.73 0.79 6.39
C GLN A 136 -15.29 1.83 7.44
N LYS A 137 -16.22 2.20 8.28
CA LYS A 137 -15.95 3.08 9.41
C LYS A 137 -14.78 2.53 10.25
N HIS A 138 -13.84 3.39 10.60
CA HIS A 138 -12.62 3.06 11.35
C HIS A 138 -11.59 2.22 10.58
N ASP A 139 -11.72 2.06 9.28
CA ASP A 139 -10.65 1.53 8.46
C ASP A 139 -9.65 2.64 8.10
N VAL A 140 -8.40 2.27 7.96
CA VAL A 140 -7.31 3.14 7.49
C VAL A 140 -6.72 2.54 6.23
N LEU A 141 -6.49 3.36 5.21
CA LEU A 141 -5.83 2.96 3.97
C LEU A 141 -4.46 3.64 3.87
N TRP A 142 -3.42 2.84 3.69
CA TRP A 142 -2.09 3.33 3.38
C TRP A 142 -1.75 3.06 1.91
N MET A 143 -1.13 4.06 1.28
CA MET A 143 -0.71 4.01 -0.11
C MET A 143 0.73 4.49 -0.23
N ALA A 144 1.53 3.83 -1.07
CA ALA A 144 2.86 4.31 -1.44
C ALA A 144 2.75 5.21 -2.66
N HIS A 145 3.00 6.50 -2.48
CA HIS A 145 3.11 7.49 -3.55
C HIS A 145 4.46 8.20 -3.46
N HIS A 146 5.05 8.57 -4.60
CA HIS A 146 6.22 9.44 -4.61
C HIS A 146 5.86 10.84 -4.15
N ALA A 147 6.81 11.52 -3.47
CA ALA A 147 6.64 12.89 -2.97
C ALA A 147 6.37 13.93 -4.09
N ASP A 148 6.69 13.62 -5.34
CA ASP A 148 6.43 14.47 -6.51
C ASP A 148 4.98 14.43 -6.99
N ASP A 149 4.19 13.41 -6.61
CA ASP A 149 2.74 13.42 -6.75
C ASP A 149 2.16 14.12 -5.52
N GLN A 150 2.18 15.45 -5.63
CA GLN A 150 1.75 16.35 -4.57
C GLN A 150 0.44 15.95 -3.93
N ALA A 151 0.45 15.84 -2.61
CA ALA A 151 -0.63 16.03 -1.66
C ALA A 151 -1.51 14.84 -1.26
N GLU A 152 -1.18 13.58 -1.45
CA GLU A 152 -2.07 12.51 -0.99
C GLU A 152 -1.37 11.38 -0.24
N THR A 153 -0.44 11.76 0.60
CA THR A 153 0.30 10.82 1.47
C THR A 153 -0.53 10.44 2.66
N VAL A 154 -1.45 9.75 2.73
CA VAL A 154 -2.30 9.30 3.87
C VAL A 154 -3.69 9.93 3.82
N LEU A 155 -4.60 9.29 3.13
CA LEU A 155 -6.02 9.49 3.40
C LEU A 155 -6.39 8.77 4.70
N GLN A 156 -6.21 9.48 5.82
CA GLN A 156 -6.96 9.15 7.03
C GLN A 156 -8.41 9.55 6.79
N ARG A 157 -9.21 8.64 6.28
CA ARG A 157 -10.66 8.77 6.40
C ARG A 157 -11.08 8.13 7.72
N ALA A 158 -11.07 8.94 8.78
CA ALA A 158 -11.92 8.69 9.93
C ALA A 158 -13.37 9.03 9.50
N MET A 159 -14.08 8.08 8.97
CA MET A 159 -15.54 8.19 8.79
C MET A 159 -16.26 7.65 10.01
#